data_8050f6ba1e8d29aedf4157c6dae4234a
#
_entry.id   8050f6ba1e8d29aedf4157c6dae4234a
#
_cell.length_a   1.000
_cell.length_b   1.000
_cell.length_c   1.000
_cell.angle_alpha   90.00
_cell.angle_beta   90.00
_cell.angle_gamma   90.00
#
_symmetry.space_group_name_H-M   'P 1'
#
loop_
_entity.id
_entity.type
_entity.pdbx_description
1 polymer ?
#
loop_
_entity_poly.entity_id
_entity_poly.type
_entity_poly.pdbx_seq_one_letter_code
_entity_poly.pdbx_strand_id
1 'polypeptide(L)'
;MINDFFPYLVESTYGTNIHEKREDRENRFTSTIHDTVTRGGRCLIPVFALGRAQELLLILDEYWAAHPELHEIPIYYASSLAKKCMAVYQTFVNAMNEKINNQIRQMNNPFVFKHISNLKVCNRY
;
A
#
# COMPACT_ATOMS: atom_id res chain seq x y z
N MET A 1 1.19 36.91 -34.57
CA MET A 1 0.64 36.23 -33.41
C MET A 1 0.92 34.73 -33.62
N ILE A 2 1.93 34.20 -32.98
CA ILE A 2 2.22 32.79 -32.98
C ILE A 2 1.25 32.20 -31.92
N ASN A 3 0.23 31.47 -32.37
CA ASN A 3 -0.58 30.68 -31.44
C ASN A 3 0.31 29.58 -30.90
N ASP A 4 0.78 29.75 -29.67
CA ASP A 4 1.47 28.70 -28.93
C ASP A 4 0.48 27.58 -28.65
N PHE A 5 0.42 26.63 -29.56
CA PHE A 5 -0.37 25.41 -29.42
C PHE A 5 0.42 24.48 -28.50
N PHE A 6 0.10 24.50 -27.21
CA PHE A 6 0.64 23.51 -26.28
C PHE A 6 -0.14 22.21 -26.44
N PRO A 7 0.47 21.14 -26.94
CA PRO A 7 -0.20 19.86 -27.03
C PRO A 7 -0.40 19.31 -25.59
N TYR A 8 -1.65 19.04 -25.25
CA TYR A 8 -1.97 18.33 -24.01
C TYR A 8 -1.95 16.83 -24.28
N LEU A 9 -1.07 16.12 -23.57
CA LEU A 9 -1.07 14.67 -23.53
C LEU A 9 -1.81 14.22 -22.27
N VAL A 10 -2.94 13.52 -22.43
CA VAL A 10 -3.79 13.10 -21.33
C VAL A 10 -3.91 11.58 -21.35
N GLU A 11 -3.56 10.93 -20.23
CA GLU A 11 -3.86 9.54 -20.00
C GLU A 11 -5.37 9.38 -19.78
N SER A 12 -6.01 8.42 -20.46
CA SER A 12 -7.47 8.27 -20.46
C SER A 12 -7.97 6.83 -20.25
N THR A 13 -7.14 5.95 -19.73
CA THR A 13 -7.48 4.54 -19.50
C THR A 13 -8.80 4.39 -18.72
N TYR A 14 -9.01 5.21 -17.74
CA TYR A 14 -10.23 5.21 -16.91
C TYR A 14 -11.15 6.40 -17.16
N GLY A 15 -11.01 7.07 -18.31
CA GLY A 15 -11.71 8.34 -18.60
C GLY A 15 -13.24 8.27 -18.55
N THR A 16 -13.82 7.09 -18.79
CA THR A 16 -15.27 6.85 -18.73
C THR A 16 -15.72 5.96 -17.57
N ASN A 17 -14.77 5.49 -16.74
CA ASN A 17 -15.08 4.56 -15.66
C ASN A 17 -15.51 5.29 -14.40
N ILE A 18 -16.65 4.87 -13.84
CA ILE A 18 -17.10 5.28 -12.52
C ILE A 18 -16.59 4.24 -11.53
N HIS A 19 -15.65 4.63 -10.68
CA HIS A 19 -15.10 3.74 -9.65
C HIS A 19 -16.03 3.66 -8.45
N GLU A 20 -16.12 2.46 -7.87
CA GLU A 20 -16.71 2.24 -6.57
C GLU A 20 -16.02 3.12 -5.50
N LYS A 21 -16.75 3.50 -4.46
CA LYS A 21 -16.18 4.28 -3.36
C LYS A 21 -14.96 3.61 -2.76
N ARG A 22 -14.00 4.40 -2.37
CA ARG A 22 -12.74 3.91 -1.80
C ARG A 22 -12.98 3.06 -0.56
N GLU A 23 -13.84 3.52 0.34
CA GLU A 23 -14.18 2.84 1.60
C GLU A 23 -14.76 1.44 1.34
N ASP A 24 -15.67 1.30 0.38
CA ASP A 24 -16.29 0.02 0.05
C ASP A 24 -15.26 -0.97 -0.50
N ARG A 25 -14.32 -0.50 -1.32
CA ARG A 25 -13.22 -1.32 -1.86
C ARG A 25 -12.25 -1.76 -0.77
N GLU A 26 -11.87 -0.85 0.12
CA GLU A 26 -10.97 -1.14 1.24
C GLU A 26 -11.61 -2.14 2.21
N ASN A 27 -12.88 -1.94 2.56
CA ASN A 27 -13.63 -2.85 3.43
C ASN A 27 -13.76 -4.24 2.81
N ARG A 28 -14.09 -4.34 1.53
CA ARG A 28 -14.17 -5.63 0.84
C ARG A 28 -12.82 -6.34 0.79
N PHE A 29 -11.75 -5.61 0.55
CA PHE A 29 -10.38 -6.14 0.52
C PHE A 29 -9.97 -6.69 1.88
N THR A 30 -10.12 -5.90 2.94
CA THR A 30 -9.72 -6.29 4.29
C THR A 30 -10.58 -7.42 4.86
N SER A 31 -11.92 -7.38 4.67
CA SER A 31 -12.82 -8.45 5.12
C SER A 31 -12.52 -9.78 4.42
N THR A 32 -12.27 -9.76 3.12
CA THR A 32 -11.93 -10.98 2.37
C THR A 32 -10.65 -11.63 2.90
N ILE A 33 -9.64 -10.82 3.21
CA ILE A 33 -8.38 -11.32 3.79
C ILE A 33 -8.63 -11.84 5.21
N HIS A 34 -9.32 -11.06 6.04
CA HIS A 34 -9.67 -11.44 7.42
C HIS A 34 -10.36 -12.81 7.46
N ASP A 35 -11.43 -12.98 6.70
CA ASP A 35 -12.17 -14.25 6.64
C ASP A 35 -11.31 -15.41 6.16
N THR A 36 -10.40 -15.14 5.23
CA THR A 36 -9.52 -16.19 4.71
C THR A 36 -8.51 -16.64 5.75
N VAL A 37 -7.84 -15.70 6.42
CA VAL A 37 -6.78 -16.04 7.38
C VAL A 37 -7.33 -16.59 8.69
N THR A 38 -8.50 -16.12 9.12
CA THR A 38 -9.18 -16.62 10.34
C THR A 38 -9.59 -18.09 10.18
N ARG A 39 -9.93 -18.51 8.96
CA ARG A 39 -10.20 -19.94 8.65
C ARG A 39 -8.94 -20.78 8.50
N GLY A 40 -7.75 -20.24 8.79
CA GLY A 40 -6.46 -20.91 8.60
C GLY A 40 -5.97 -20.94 7.15
N GLY A 41 -6.59 -20.16 6.27
CA GLY A 41 -6.17 -20.01 4.88
C GLY A 41 -4.96 -19.10 4.71
N ARG A 42 -4.47 -19.00 3.47
CA ARG A 42 -3.35 -18.12 3.09
C ARG A 42 -3.76 -17.24 1.93
N CYS A 43 -3.35 -15.97 1.97
CA CYS A 43 -3.58 -15.02 0.90
C CYS A 43 -2.27 -14.78 0.14
N LEU A 44 -2.31 -14.90 -1.18
CA LEU A 44 -1.25 -14.48 -2.06
C LEU A 44 -1.75 -13.30 -2.91
N ILE A 45 -1.11 -12.15 -2.76
CA ILE A 45 -1.51 -10.91 -3.44
C ILE A 45 -0.40 -10.52 -4.42
N PRO A 46 -0.56 -10.79 -5.72
CA PRO A 46 0.41 -10.37 -6.73
C PRO A 46 0.32 -8.86 -6.93
N VAL A 47 1.45 -8.17 -6.78
CA VAL A 47 1.55 -6.71 -6.92
C VAL A 47 2.85 -6.33 -7.63
N PHE A 48 2.84 -5.17 -8.28
CA PHE A 48 4.10 -4.57 -8.72
C PHE A 48 4.86 -4.02 -7.50
N ALA A 49 6.18 -4.08 -7.57
CA ALA A 49 7.05 -3.61 -6.49
C ALA A 49 6.93 -2.10 -6.22
N LEU A 50 6.51 -1.33 -7.23
CA LEU A 50 6.31 0.11 -7.18
C LEU A 50 4.85 0.45 -7.52
N GLY A 51 4.26 1.40 -6.81
CA GLY A 51 2.90 1.91 -7.03
C GLY A 51 1.93 1.48 -5.94
N ARG A 52 0.91 0.68 -6.27
CA ARG A 52 -0.18 0.34 -5.34
C ARG A 52 0.22 -0.59 -4.18
N ALA A 53 1.34 -1.30 -4.28
CA ALA A 53 1.81 -2.18 -3.21
C ALA A 53 1.94 -1.45 -1.88
N GLN A 54 2.48 -0.24 -1.88
CA GLN A 54 2.68 0.56 -0.68
C GLN A 54 1.35 0.97 -0.02
N GLU A 55 0.35 1.29 -0.83
CA GLU A 55 -1.00 1.61 -0.36
C GLU A 55 -1.66 0.39 0.29
N LEU A 56 -1.56 -0.79 -0.34
CA LEU A 56 -2.10 -2.03 0.22
C LEU A 56 -1.42 -2.42 1.54
N LEU A 57 -0.10 -2.23 1.63
CA LEU A 57 0.64 -2.49 2.86
C LEU A 57 0.19 -1.55 4.00
N LEU A 58 -0.03 -0.27 3.71
CA LEU A 58 -0.57 0.68 4.70
C LEU A 58 -1.95 0.26 5.20
N ILE A 59 -2.87 -0.09 4.29
CA ILE A 59 -4.23 -0.53 4.64
C ILE A 59 -4.17 -1.78 5.52
N LEU A 60 -3.31 -2.74 5.18
CA LEU A 60 -3.18 -3.97 5.96
C LEU A 60 -2.55 -3.73 7.34
N ASP A 61 -1.52 -2.90 7.44
CA ASP A 61 -0.89 -2.61 8.73
C ASP A 61 -1.85 -1.87 9.67
N GLU A 62 -2.60 -0.88 9.15
CA GLU A 62 -3.65 -0.19 9.90
C GLU A 62 -4.77 -1.15 10.34
N TYR A 63 -5.18 -2.06 9.44
CA TYR A 63 -6.22 -3.05 9.74
C TYR A 63 -5.78 -4.03 10.82
N TRP A 64 -4.54 -4.57 10.73
CA TRP A 64 -3.97 -5.45 11.75
C TRP A 64 -3.84 -4.74 13.10
N ALA A 65 -3.44 -3.48 13.11
CA ALA A 65 -3.36 -2.70 14.35
C ALA A 65 -4.71 -2.54 15.06
N ALA A 66 -5.82 -2.53 14.30
CA ALA A 66 -7.19 -2.44 14.83
C ALA A 66 -7.79 -3.81 15.24
N HIS A 67 -7.15 -4.93 14.84
CA HIS A 67 -7.68 -6.30 15.03
C HIS A 67 -6.66 -7.17 15.78
N PRO A 68 -6.67 -7.16 17.13
CA PRO A 68 -5.70 -7.92 17.93
C PRO A 68 -5.69 -9.43 17.66
N GLU A 69 -6.82 -9.99 17.25
CA GLU A 69 -6.96 -11.41 16.87
C GLU A 69 -6.10 -11.81 15.66
N LEU A 70 -5.67 -10.84 14.87
CA LEU A 70 -4.83 -11.07 13.69
C LEU A 70 -3.32 -10.92 13.98
N HIS A 71 -2.93 -10.44 15.16
CA HIS A 71 -1.52 -10.11 15.46
C HIS A 71 -0.57 -11.30 15.34
N GLU A 72 -1.06 -12.52 15.58
CA GLU A 72 -0.27 -13.75 15.44
C GLU A 72 -0.11 -14.21 13.97
N ILE A 73 -0.84 -13.58 13.05
CA ILE A 73 -0.81 -13.93 11.63
C ILE A 73 0.16 -12.98 10.91
N PRO A 74 1.32 -13.49 10.46
CA PRO A 74 2.33 -12.62 9.87
C PRO A 74 1.98 -12.20 8.44
N ILE A 75 2.29 -10.95 8.10
CA ILE A 75 2.23 -10.43 6.74
C ILE A 75 3.66 -10.34 6.21
N TYR A 76 3.88 -10.92 5.03
CA TYR A 76 5.17 -10.85 4.35
C TYR A 76 5.06 -10.17 3.00
N TYR A 77 6.04 -9.35 2.65
CA TYR A 77 6.24 -8.96 1.27
C TYR A 77 7.62 -9.40 0.78
N ALA A 78 7.67 -9.90 -0.45
CA ALA A 78 8.83 -10.58 -1.01
C ALA A 78 9.37 -9.83 -2.23
N SER A 79 10.06 -8.72 -2.02
CA SER A 79 10.67 -7.96 -3.11
C SER A 79 11.79 -7.05 -2.57
N SER A 80 13.01 -7.25 -3.06
CA SER A 80 14.13 -6.35 -2.76
C SER A 80 13.91 -4.94 -3.31
N LEU A 81 13.24 -4.82 -4.45
CA LEU A 81 12.89 -3.54 -5.04
C LEU A 81 11.84 -2.80 -4.20
N ALA A 82 10.81 -3.50 -3.72
CA ALA A 82 9.80 -2.92 -2.84
C ALA A 82 10.42 -2.35 -1.55
N LYS A 83 11.41 -3.05 -0.97
CA LYS A 83 12.15 -2.54 0.18
C LYS A 83 12.88 -1.22 -0.13
N LYS A 84 13.53 -1.13 -1.28
CA LYS A 84 14.19 0.12 -1.72
C LYS A 84 13.16 1.24 -1.95
N CYS A 85 12.02 0.92 -2.54
CA CYS A 85 10.93 1.88 -2.73
C CYS A 85 10.41 2.41 -1.39
N MET A 86 10.24 1.56 -0.37
CA MET A 86 9.82 2.00 0.97
C MET A 86 10.81 2.99 1.59
N ALA A 87 12.11 2.79 1.41
CA ALA A 87 13.11 3.75 1.87
C ALA A 87 12.98 5.11 1.18
N VAL A 88 12.64 5.14 -0.11
CA VAL A 88 12.34 6.38 -0.84
C VAL A 88 11.08 7.05 -0.29
N TYR A 89 9.99 6.32 -0.06
CA TYR A 89 8.77 6.86 0.56
C TYR A 89 9.07 7.48 1.94
N GLN A 90 9.85 6.82 2.77
CA GLN A 90 10.26 7.34 4.09
C GLN A 90 11.10 8.61 3.97
N THR A 91 11.96 8.72 2.94
CA THR A 91 12.79 9.90 2.71
C THR A 91 11.97 11.11 2.24
N PHE A 92 11.01 10.88 1.35
CA PHE A 92 10.20 11.95 0.74
C PHE A 92 8.81 12.12 1.39
N VAL A 93 8.63 11.60 2.57
CA VAL A 93 7.37 11.62 3.30
C VAL A 93 6.81 13.04 3.49
N ASN A 94 7.66 14.04 3.63
CA ASN A 94 7.24 15.45 3.77
C ASN A 94 6.60 16.04 2.48
N ALA A 95 6.78 15.39 1.33
CA ALA A 95 6.14 15.76 0.08
C ALA A 95 4.74 15.17 -0.10
N MET A 96 4.28 14.39 0.88
CA MET A 96 2.96 13.76 0.88
C MET A 96 1.87 14.69 1.40
N ASN A 97 0.62 14.19 1.44
CA ASN A 97 -0.52 14.97 1.89
C ASN A 97 -0.46 15.35 3.38
N GLU A 98 -1.31 16.31 3.78
CA GLU A 98 -1.36 16.79 5.16
C GLU A 98 -1.66 15.71 6.20
N LYS A 99 -2.49 14.71 5.87
CA LYS A 99 -2.83 13.61 6.78
C LYS A 99 -1.57 12.84 7.19
N ILE A 100 -0.73 12.47 6.22
CA ILE A 100 0.54 11.79 6.44
C ILE A 100 1.51 12.68 7.22
N ASN A 101 1.64 13.94 6.83
CA ASN A 101 2.51 14.90 7.52
C ASN A 101 2.12 15.10 8.99
N ASN A 102 0.82 15.14 9.30
CA ASN A 102 0.34 15.26 10.68
C ASN A 102 0.65 14.01 11.50
N GLN A 103 0.55 12.80 10.93
CA GLN A 103 0.95 11.57 11.59
C GLN A 103 2.45 11.57 11.95
N ILE A 104 3.29 12.05 11.03
CA ILE A 104 4.74 12.14 11.26
C ILE A 104 5.09 13.14 12.35
N ARG A 105 4.44 14.31 12.37
CA ARG A 105 4.61 15.30 13.46
C ARG A 105 4.28 14.72 14.83
N GLN A 106 3.38 13.73 14.89
CA GLN A 106 3.03 12.98 16.08
C GLN A 106 3.97 11.79 16.35
N MET A 107 5.15 11.76 15.72
CA MET A 107 6.14 10.67 15.81
C MET A 107 5.59 9.30 15.36
N ASN A 108 4.53 9.29 14.58
CA ASN A 108 3.91 8.09 14.02
C ASN A 108 4.11 8.06 12.49
N ASN A 109 5.22 7.48 12.05
CA ASN A 109 5.49 7.34 10.61
C ASN A 109 4.72 6.13 10.05
N PRO A 110 3.70 6.32 9.20
CA PRO A 110 2.87 5.24 8.69
C PRO A 110 3.61 4.27 7.77
N PHE A 111 4.80 4.61 7.28
CA PHE A 111 5.65 3.73 6.48
C PHE A 111 6.65 2.90 7.32
N VAL A 112 6.55 2.95 8.63
CA VAL A 112 7.24 2.05 9.55
C VAL A 112 6.22 1.02 10.03
N PHE A 113 6.11 -0.07 9.27
CA PHE A 113 5.13 -1.12 9.53
C PHE A 113 5.43 -1.87 10.83
N LYS A 114 4.37 -2.20 11.56
CA LYS A 114 4.45 -2.96 12.82
C LYS A 114 4.16 -4.44 12.61
N HIS A 115 3.27 -4.75 11.68
CA HIS A 115 2.76 -6.11 11.45
C HIS A 115 3.29 -6.74 10.16
N ILE A 116 4.09 -6.00 9.36
CA ILE A 116 4.56 -6.44 8.07
C ILE A 116 6.07 -6.65 8.09
N SER A 117 6.50 -7.80 7.62
CA SER A 117 7.90 -8.19 7.55
C SER A 117 8.36 -8.41 6.11
N ASN A 118 9.64 -8.13 5.86
CA ASN A 118 10.23 -8.44 4.57
C ASN A 118 10.67 -9.91 4.53
N LEU A 119 10.13 -10.67 3.59
CA LEU A 119 10.58 -12.03 3.36
C LEU A 119 11.96 -12.01 2.70
N LYS A 120 12.97 -12.54 3.39
CA LYS A 120 14.28 -12.76 2.78
C LYS A 120 14.16 -13.90 1.77
N VAL A 121 14.16 -13.56 0.48
CA VAL A 121 14.27 -14.57 -0.57
C VAL A 121 15.68 -15.14 -0.50
N CYS A 122 15.78 -16.37 -0.02
CA CYS A 122 17.04 -17.10 -0.08
C CYS A 122 17.22 -17.55 -1.54
N ASN A 123 18.06 -16.83 -2.29
CA ASN A 123 18.47 -17.29 -3.61
C ASN A 123 19.35 -18.54 -3.40
N ARG A 124 18.75 -19.72 -3.45
CA ARG A 124 19.50 -20.96 -3.71
C ARG A 124 19.64 -21.07 -5.23
N TYR A 125 20.78 -20.67 -5.74
CA TYR A 125 21.32 -21.15 -6.99
C TYR A 125 22.28 -22.30 -6.67
#